data_9bb74880bb0dcccadf79a5aadb5d6589
#
_entry.id   9bb74880bb0dcccadf79a5aadb5d6589
#
_cell.length_a   1.000
_cell.length_b   1.000
_cell.length_c   1.000
_cell.angle_alpha   90.00
_cell.angle_beta   90.00
_cell.angle_gamma   90.00
#
_symmetry.space_group_name_H-M   'P 1'
#
loop_
_entity.id
_entity.type
_entity.pdbx_description
1 polymer ?
#
loop_
_entity_poly.entity_id
_entity_poly.type
_entity_poly.pdbx_seq_one_letter_code
_entity_poly.pdbx_strand_id
1 'polypeptide(L)'
;KISPAELEEIRARCLAEGKPLHDALMERVGWPPIPFDGKLLVSHQDALLIGGKVQAPPGYRDHVMFLRRNLCEQCRTRVCIEMCSGQAIMPGEVGGPPAFDREKCVHCGACLWNCAQSDPENPELGNIRFLAGAGGLHSAEN
;
A
#
# COMPACT_ATOMS: atom_id res chain seq x y z
N LYS A 1 11.75 -23.43 -3.26
CA LYS A 1 10.27 -23.24 -3.34
C LYS A 1 9.60 -24.23 -2.39
N ILE A 2 8.61 -23.80 -1.64
CA ILE A 2 7.80 -24.64 -0.76
C ILE A 2 6.66 -25.20 -1.62
N SER A 3 6.46 -26.52 -1.59
CA SER A 3 5.33 -27.15 -2.29
C SER A 3 4.02 -26.92 -1.52
N PRO A 4 2.83 -27.00 -2.19
CA PRO A 4 1.56 -26.89 -1.49
C PRO A 4 1.38 -27.91 -0.38
N ALA A 5 1.82 -29.16 -0.56
CA ALA A 5 1.76 -30.20 0.46
C ALA A 5 2.63 -29.86 1.68
N GLU A 6 3.87 -29.42 1.44
CA GLU A 6 4.79 -28.98 2.51
C GLU A 6 4.22 -27.78 3.28
N LEU A 7 3.56 -26.84 2.58
CA LEU A 7 2.93 -25.70 3.24
C LEU A 7 1.79 -26.11 4.18
N GLU A 8 0.96 -27.09 3.77
CA GLU A 8 -0.12 -27.60 4.62
C GLU A 8 0.41 -28.35 5.85
N GLU A 9 1.49 -29.12 5.71
CA GLU A 9 2.16 -29.77 6.84
C GLU A 9 2.71 -28.74 7.84
N ILE A 10 3.35 -27.66 7.34
CA ILE A 10 3.86 -26.59 8.18
C ILE A 10 2.70 -25.89 8.92
N ARG A 11 1.59 -25.62 8.23
CA ARG A 11 0.40 -25.03 8.85
C ARG A 11 -0.19 -25.89 9.96
N ALA A 12 -0.36 -27.18 9.69
CA ALA A 12 -0.89 -28.11 10.68
C ALA A 12 -0.01 -28.17 11.93
N ARG A 13 1.31 -28.23 11.75
CA ARG A 13 2.26 -28.22 12.86
C ARG A 13 2.20 -26.90 13.64
N CYS A 14 2.16 -25.76 12.95
CA CYS A 14 2.06 -24.44 13.59
C CYS A 14 0.80 -24.31 14.45
N LEU A 15 -0.33 -24.81 13.96
CA LEU A 15 -1.58 -24.81 14.72
C LEU A 15 -1.49 -25.69 15.97
N ALA A 16 -0.86 -26.86 15.87
CA ALA A 16 -0.68 -27.79 17.01
C ALA A 16 0.27 -27.21 18.08
N GLU A 17 1.30 -26.50 17.67
CA GLU A 17 2.33 -25.92 18.54
C GLU A 17 2.01 -24.51 19.03
N GLY A 18 0.96 -23.87 18.51
CA GLY A 18 0.65 -22.46 18.78
C GLY A 18 1.70 -21.50 18.23
N LYS A 19 2.47 -21.91 17.23
CA LYS A 19 3.55 -21.15 16.61
C LYS A 19 3.01 -20.33 15.43
N PRO A 20 3.43 -19.06 15.26
CA PRO A 20 3.08 -18.28 14.08
C PRO A 20 3.59 -18.94 12.79
N LEU A 21 2.74 -19.05 11.78
CA LEU A 21 3.12 -19.61 10.47
C LEU A 21 4.31 -18.89 9.84
N HIS A 22 4.36 -17.58 10.00
CA HIS A 22 5.47 -16.74 9.52
C HIS A 22 6.83 -17.25 10.03
N ASP A 23 6.95 -17.52 11.33
CA ASP A 23 8.21 -17.93 11.96
C ASP A 23 8.67 -19.28 11.41
N ALA A 24 7.75 -20.23 11.25
CA ALA A 24 8.07 -21.53 10.67
C ALA A 24 8.50 -21.45 9.20
N LEU A 25 7.90 -20.55 8.43
CA LEU A 25 8.31 -20.30 7.05
C LEU A 25 9.68 -19.63 6.96
N MET A 26 9.97 -18.68 7.84
CA MET A 26 11.28 -18.04 7.92
C MET A 26 12.37 -19.04 8.28
N GLU A 27 12.15 -19.90 9.29
CA GLU A 27 13.07 -20.99 9.63
C GLU A 27 13.30 -21.94 8.44
N ARG A 28 12.22 -22.30 7.72
CA ARG A 28 12.29 -23.20 6.57
C ARG A 28 13.15 -22.65 5.42
N VAL A 29 13.20 -21.35 5.23
CA VAL A 29 14.02 -20.69 4.21
C VAL A 29 15.41 -20.28 4.72
N GLY A 30 15.74 -20.65 5.97
CA GLY A 30 17.05 -20.35 6.57
C GLY A 30 17.19 -18.93 7.12
N TRP A 31 16.09 -18.23 7.30
CA TRP A 31 16.07 -16.90 7.93
C TRP A 31 15.64 -17.05 9.39
N PRO A 32 16.43 -16.58 10.34
CA PRO A 32 16.02 -16.64 11.73
C PRO A 32 14.80 -15.76 11.95
N PRO A 33 13.80 -16.22 12.73
CA PRO A 33 12.66 -15.38 13.08
C PRO A 33 13.17 -14.18 13.88
N ILE A 34 12.67 -12.99 13.57
CA ILE A 34 12.91 -11.80 14.38
C ILE A 34 11.88 -11.83 15.51
N PRO A 35 12.31 -12.03 16.77
CA PRO A 35 11.36 -12.08 17.87
C PRO A 35 10.68 -10.73 18.03
N PHE A 36 9.35 -10.74 18.02
CA PHE A 36 8.58 -9.54 18.35
C PHE A 36 8.55 -9.37 19.86
N ASP A 37 9.11 -8.30 20.34
CA ASP A 37 9.21 -7.98 21.79
C ASP A 37 7.94 -7.32 22.37
N GLY A 38 6.89 -7.24 21.61
CA GLY A 38 5.62 -6.62 21.99
C GLY A 38 5.63 -5.10 21.91
N LYS A 39 6.70 -4.50 21.42
CA LYS A 39 6.83 -3.04 21.33
C LYS A 39 6.79 -2.58 19.89
N LEU A 40 5.84 -1.72 19.58
CA LEU A 40 5.81 -0.99 18.32
C LEU A 40 6.48 0.37 18.58
N LEU A 41 7.74 0.50 18.18
CA LEU A 41 8.51 1.73 18.41
C LEU A 41 8.15 2.83 17.41
N VAL A 42 7.95 2.43 16.14
CA VAL A 42 7.65 3.35 15.03
C VAL A 42 6.67 2.67 14.10
N SER A 43 5.65 3.37 13.67
CA SER A 43 4.74 2.84 12.63
C SER A 43 5.46 2.74 11.28
N HIS A 44 4.94 1.90 10.38
CA HIS A 44 5.48 1.80 9.03
C HIS A 44 5.45 3.17 8.30
N GLN A 45 4.37 3.92 8.48
CA GLN A 45 4.22 5.27 7.96
C GLN A 45 5.30 6.21 8.49
N ASP A 46 5.49 6.25 9.81
CA ASP A 46 6.51 7.10 10.43
C ASP A 46 7.91 6.71 9.99
N ALA A 47 8.20 5.42 9.84
CA ALA A 47 9.48 4.94 9.34
C ALA A 47 9.75 5.43 7.91
N LEU A 48 8.74 5.46 7.03
CA LEU A 48 8.88 5.97 5.67
C LEU A 48 9.03 7.50 5.63
N LEU A 49 8.25 8.22 6.41
CA LEU A 49 8.26 9.69 6.42
C LEU A 49 9.52 10.25 7.10
N ILE A 50 9.91 9.68 8.23
CA ILE A 50 11.07 10.15 9.00
C ILE A 50 12.38 9.59 8.43
N GLY A 51 12.44 8.27 8.26
CA GLY A 51 13.65 7.59 7.80
C GLY A 51 13.92 7.79 6.31
N GLY A 52 12.91 7.66 5.49
CA GLY A 52 12.97 7.85 4.04
C GLY A 52 12.99 9.31 3.60
N LYS A 53 12.60 10.22 4.46
CA LYS A 53 12.43 11.66 4.15
C LYS A 53 11.59 11.93 2.90
N VAL A 54 10.60 11.07 2.67
CA VAL A 54 9.74 11.14 1.49
C VAL A 54 8.67 12.19 1.74
N GLN A 55 8.85 13.36 1.19
CA GLN A 55 7.89 14.46 1.29
C GLN A 55 7.68 15.10 -0.08
N ALA A 56 6.43 15.46 -0.39
CA ALA A 56 6.15 16.30 -1.54
C ALA A 56 6.56 17.75 -1.23
N PRO A 57 7.36 18.39 -2.10
CA PRO A 57 7.72 19.78 -1.90
C PRO A 57 6.49 20.70 -1.79
N PRO A 58 6.53 21.74 -0.94
CA PRO A 58 5.44 22.70 -0.84
C PRO A 58 5.15 23.38 -2.20
N GLY A 59 3.88 23.66 -2.46
CA GLY A 59 3.47 24.39 -3.66
C GLY A 59 3.30 23.56 -4.94
N TYR A 60 3.64 22.28 -4.94
CA TYR A 60 3.35 21.38 -6.07
C TYR A 60 1.86 21.02 -6.09
N ARG A 61 1.36 20.73 -7.31
CA ARG A 61 0.00 20.19 -7.49
C ARG A 61 -0.09 18.81 -6.85
N ASP A 62 -1.32 18.40 -6.56
CA ASP A 62 -1.56 17.02 -6.17
C ASP A 62 -1.07 16.08 -7.27
N HIS A 63 -0.24 15.14 -6.89
CA HIS A 63 0.36 14.18 -7.83
C HIS A 63 -0.47 12.91 -7.96
N VAL A 64 -1.46 12.72 -7.08
CA VAL A 64 -2.47 11.66 -7.18
C VAL A 64 -3.79 12.29 -7.58
N MET A 65 -4.32 11.90 -8.73
CA MET A 65 -5.56 12.42 -9.27
C MET A 65 -6.56 11.29 -9.53
N PHE A 66 -7.79 11.48 -9.08
CA PHE A 66 -8.93 10.62 -9.41
C PHE A 66 -9.61 11.20 -10.65
N LEU A 67 -9.51 10.51 -11.80
CA LEU A 67 -9.87 11.06 -13.10
C LEU A 67 -11.38 11.23 -13.28
N ARG A 68 -12.13 10.20 -12.92
CA ARG A 68 -13.58 10.13 -13.15
C ARG A 68 -14.32 9.88 -11.85
N ARG A 69 -15.05 10.90 -11.40
CA ARG A 69 -15.82 10.85 -10.16
C ARG A 69 -16.81 9.69 -10.14
N ASN A 70 -17.55 9.51 -11.21
CA ASN A 70 -18.56 8.46 -11.33
C ASN A 70 -18.01 7.03 -11.15
N LEU A 71 -16.76 6.77 -11.55
CA LEU A 71 -16.13 5.50 -11.31
C LEU A 71 -15.82 5.28 -9.82
N CYS A 72 -15.42 6.32 -9.12
CA CYS A 72 -15.24 6.27 -7.68
C CYS A 72 -16.56 6.07 -6.93
N GLU A 73 -17.65 6.69 -7.40
CA GLU A 73 -18.99 6.52 -6.81
C GLU A 73 -19.49 5.08 -6.89
N GLN A 74 -19.20 4.40 -8.01
CA GLN A 74 -19.58 3.00 -8.25
C GLN A 74 -18.62 2.00 -7.59
N CYS A 75 -17.46 2.44 -7.14
CA CYS A 75 -16.44 1.58 -6.55
C CYS A 75 -16.84 1.09 -5.16
N ARG A 76 -17.09 -0.22 -5.04
CA ARG A 76 -17.50 -0.85 -3.78
C ARG A 76 -16.32 -1.19 -2.87
N THR A 77 -15.16 -1.47 -3.46
CA THR A 77 -14.01 -1.99 -2.69
C THR A 77 -13.14 -0.89 -2.11
N ARG A 78 -12.99 0.23 -2.82
CA ARG A 78 -12.13 1.37 -2.45
C ARG A 78 -10.74 0.95 -1.95
N VAL A 79 -10.15 -0.07 -2.59
CA VAL A 79 -8.85 -0.65 -2.21
C VAL A 79 -7.74 0.39 -2.14
N CYS A 80 -7.84 1.47 -2.91
CA CYS A 80 -6.88 2.57 -2.85
C CYS A 80 -6.77 3.22 -1.45
N ILE A 81 -7.82 3.18 -0.64
CA ILE A 81 -7.80 3.64 0.75
C ILE A 81 -7.10 2.62 1.63
N GLU A 82 -7.52 1.35 1.54
CA GLU A 82 -7.01 0.25 2.37
C GLU A 82 -5.50 -0.01 2.15
N MET A 83 -5.05 0.11 0.89
CA MET A 83 -3.66 -0.16 0.51
C MET A 83 -2.74 1.06 0.64
N CYS A 84 -3.24 2.18 1.11
CA CYS A 84 -2.44 3.40 1.23
C CYS A 84 -1.50 3.33 2.43
N SER A 85 -0.23 2.98 2.20
CA SER A 85 0.79 2.85 3.24
C SER A 85 1.00 4.13 4.06
N GLY A 86 0.86 5.29 3.42
CA GLY A 86 0.99 6.60 4.09
C GLY A 86 -0.32 7.11 4.69
N GLN A 87 -1.44 6.35 4.55
CA GLN A 87 -2.78 6.83 4.94
C GLN A 87 -3.14 8.20 4.33
N ALA A 88 -2.57 8.46 3.15
CA ALA A 88 -2.78 9.71 2.41
C ALA A 88 -4.08 9.73 1.61
N ILE A 89 -4.67 8.56 1.35
CA ILE A 89 -5.98 8.43 0.69
C ILE A 89 -6.98 8.06 1.76
N MET A 90 -7.98 8.90 1.93
CA MET A 90 -8.98 8.81 2.98
C MET A 90 -10.38 8.80 2.37
N PRO A 91 -11.41 8.32 3.12
CA PRO A 91 -12.79 8.51 2.71
C PRO A 91 -13.06 9.99 2.41
N GLY A 92 -13.60 10.28 1.23
CA GLY A 92 -14.04 11.62 0.85
C GLY A 92 -15.51 11.84 1.15
N GLU A 93 -16.14 12.78 0.44
CA GLU A 93 -17.57 13.01 0.50
C GLU A 93 -18.36 11.75 0.15
N VAL A 94 -19.57 11.62 0.73
CA VAL A 94 -20.46 10.50 0.41
C VAL A 94 -20.76 10.48 -1.09
N GLY A 95 -20.53 9.35 -1.74
CA GLY A 95 -20.70 9.20 -3.18
C GLY A 95 -19.62 9.89 -4.04
N GLY A 96 -18.56 10.43 -3.44
CA GLY A 96 -17.48 11.10 -4.14
C GLY A 96 -16.19 10.27 -4.26
N PRO A 97 -15.16 10.84 -4.92
CA PRO A 97 -13.84 10.27 -4.90
C PRO A 97 -13.25 10.33 -3.48
N PRO A 98 -12.25 9.49 -3.18
CA PRO A 98 -11.49 9.63 -1.95
C PRO A 98 -10.83 11.01 -1.83
N ALA A 99 -10.63 11.47 -0.60
CA ALA A 99 -9.81 12.63 -0.32
C ALA A 99 -8.33 12.24 -0.37
N PHE A 100 -7.48 13.16 -0.78
CA PHE A 100 -6.04 12.97 -0.85
C PHE A 100 -5.31 14.00 0.00
N ASP A 101 -4.47 13.51 0.90
CA ASP A 101 -3.56 14.32 1.71
C ASP A 101 -2.14 14.14 1.17
N ARG A 102 -1.67 15.16 0.49
CA ARG A 102 -0.37 15.16 -0.17
C ARG A 102 0.79 14.99 0.81
N GLU A 103 0.69 15.60 2.00
CA GLU A 103 1.78 15.61 2.99
C GLU A 103 2.02 14.22 3.60
N LYS A 104 0.99 13.40 3.64
CA LYS A 104 1.08 12.01 4.10
C LYS A 104 1.52 11.03 3.04
N CYS A 105 1.56 11.44 1.78
CA CYS A 105 1.87 10.54 0.69
C CYS A 105 3.35 10.16 0.69
N VAL A 106 3.62 8.86 0.76
CA VAL A 106 4.98 8.28 0.69
C VAL A 106 5.40 7.91 -0.73
N HIS A 107 4.65 8.34 -1.74
CA HIS A 107 4.94 8.18 -3.17
C HIS A 107 5.17 6.74 -3.63
N CYS A 108 4.54 5.75 -2.97
CA CYS A 108 4.75 4.33 -3.26
C CYS A 108 4.01 3.81 -4.51
N GLY A 109 2.99 4.55 -5.02
CA GLY A 109 2.20 4.16 -6.18
C GLY A 109 1.20 3.02 -5.94
N ALA A 110 1.06 2.49 -4.72
CA ALA A 110 0.16 1.37 -4.41
C ALA A 110 -1.30 1.64 -4.82
N CYS A 111 -1.77 2.88 -4.68
CA CYS A 111 -3.12 3.27 -5.08
C CYS A 111 -3.37 3.11 -6.58
N LEU A 112 -2.37 3.43 -7.40
CA LEU A 112 -2.44 3.29 -8.86
C LEU A 112 -2.60 1.81 -9.26
N TRP A 113 -1.74 0.95 -8.72
CA TRP A 113 -1.72 -0.49 -9.05
C TRP A 113 -2.94 -1.24 -8.55
N ASN A 114 -3.56 -0.76 -7.47
CA ASN A 114 -4.72 -1.41 -6.85
C ASN A 114 -6.05 -0.73 -7.17
N CYS A 115 -6.09 0.20 -8.13
CA CYS A 115 -7.35 0.79 -8.56
C CYS A 115 -8.20 -0.23 -9.30
N ALA A 116 -9.34 -0.61 -8.70
CA ALA A 116 -10.25 -1.60 -9.28
C ALA A 116 -11.13 -1.06 -10.42
N GLN A 117 -11.04 0.25 -10.71
CA GLN A 117 -11.83 0.91 -11.76
C GLN A 117 -10.96 1.19 -12.97
N SER A 118 -11.33 0.60 -14.11
CA SER A 118 -10.64 0.86 -15.37
C SER A 118 -11.09 2.18 -15.98
N ASP A 119 -10.16 2.91 -16.58
CA ASP A 119 -10.47 4.07 -17.40
C ASP A 119 -11.14 3.59 -18.71
N PRO A 120 -12.37 4.05 -19.05
CA PRO A 120 -13.05 3.63 -20.27
C PRO A 120 -12.29 3.94 -21.57
N GLU A 121 -11.45 4.97 -21.57
CA GLU A 121 -10.64 5.35 -22.74
C GLU A 121 -9.32 4.58 -22.81
N ASN A 122 -8.84 4.10 -21.65
CA ASN A 122 -7.63 3.31 -21.52
C ASN A 122 -7.86 2.18 -20.51
N PRO A 123 -8.47 1.05 -20.92
CA PRO A 123 -8.85 -0.03 -20.01
C PRO A 123 -7.69 -0.65 -19.22
N GLU A 124 -6.46 -0.49 -19.71
CA GLU A 124 -5.24 -0.95 -19.02
C GLU A 124 -4.87 -0.07 -17.82
N LEU A 125 -5.48 1.11 -17.73
CA LEU A 125 -5.20 2.06 -16.66
C LEU A 125 -6.38 2.14 -15.70
N GLY A 126 -6.06 2.22 -14.41
CA GLY A 126 -7.05 2.52 -13.39
C GLY A 126 -7.55 3.97 -13.44
N ASN A 127 -8.52 4.28 -12.62
CA ASN A 127 -9.08 5.64 -12.48
C ASN A 127 -8.18 6.60 -11.69
N ILE A 128 -6.93 6.22 -11.45
CA ILE A 128 -5.94 7.04 -10.74
C ILE A 128 -4.80 7.39 -11.69
N ARG A 129 -4.38 8.64 -11.67
CA ARG A 129 -3.13 9.09 -12.29
C ARG A 129 -2.13 9.47 -11.21
N PHE A 130 -0.90 9.02 -11.42
CA PHE A 130 0.25 9.43 -10.64
C PHE A 130 1.11 10.34 -11.51
N LEU A 131 1.20 11.61 -11.15
CA LEU A 131 1.87 12.62 -11.96
C LEU A 131 3.37 12.67 -11.63
N ALA A 132 4.20 12.77 -12.66
CA ALA A 132 5.63 13.00 -12.51
C ALA A 132 5.93 14.43 -11.96
N GLY A 133 7.13 14.61 -11.38
CA GLY A 133 7.56 15.89 -10.86
C GLY A 133 6.96 16.28 -9.51
N ALA A 134 6.27 15.35 -8.85
CA ALA A 134 5.73 15.56 -7.51
C ALA A 134 6.76 15.28 -6.39
N GLY A 135 7.95 14.86 -6.74
CA GLY A 135 8.98 14.38 -5.80
C GLY A 135 8.77 12.91 -5.38
N GLY A 136 9.62 12.40 -4.52
CA GLY A 136 9.54 11.05 -4.01
C GLY A 136 10.14 9.98 -4.92
N LEU A 137 9.82 8.70 -4.62
CA LEU A 137 10.43 7.54 -5.28
C LEU A 137 10.14 7.42 -6.78
N HIS A 138 9.10 8.07 -7.27
CA HIS A 138 8.69 8.04 -8.67
C HIS A 138 8.92 9.38 -9.39
N SER A 139 9.74 10.24 -8.82
CA SER A 139 10.14 11.50 -9.46
C SER A 139 11.21 11.23 -10.50
N ALA A 140 11.13 11.90 -11.64
CA ALA A 140 12.18 11.89 -12.65
C ALA A 140 13.45 12.64 -12.21
N GLU A 141 13.37 13.34 -11.09
CA GLU A 141 14.48 14.10 -10.51
C GLU A 141 15.26 13.34 -9.42
N ASN A 142 14.85 12.10 -9.15
CA ASN A 142 15.54 11.21 -8.20
C ASN A 142 16.61 10.37 -8.92
#